data_86a027e10d37efcc50e5ff71110d7751
#
_entry.id   86a027e10d37efcc50e5ff71110d7751
#
_cell.length_a   1.000
_cell.length_b   1.000
_cell.length_c   1.000
_cell.angle_alpha   90.00
_cell.angle_beta   90.00
_cell.angle_gamma   90.00
#
_symmetry.space_group_name_H-M   'P 1'
#
loop_
_entity.id
_entity.type
_entity.pdbx_description
1 polymer ?
#
loop_
_entity_poly.entity_id
_entity_poly.type
_entity_poly.pdbx_seq_one_letter_code
_entity_poly.pdbx_strand_id
1 'polypeptide(L)'
;MNLLGALVLAASIGAAPERAVDPLTASPNVQFRVIEPKPFPDALRHEFVLYPFVPQVGATFTTQWLSSLTYVFHGTEWLGLRIQPFWVWHGQRSRFGSELLSRVRQDSAAASSVMLQWGAIAAPEWTPVRGKFAAFGGTVRYGLVLFAGAGAASTQIELKTADALGPATYGSTGLRMVVTGGAGFRVQFGERFTIRLEVQDLIHWGSVSRINGCDPADLQTLEAQHSAGQVTGAGVSGQCSVDRFRGTQGGYDRGNDIGIAQAKASEGGTDTLNLVGVYFGIGVQL
;
A
#
# COMPACT_ATOMS: atom_id res chain seq x y z
N MET A 1 9.49 -28.22 4.38
CA MET A 1 9.85 -27.80 5.77
C MET A 1 8.65 -27.06 6.33
N ASN A 2 7.97 -27.70 7.30
CA ASN A 2 6.70 -27.25 7.88
C ASN A 2 6.92 -26.06 8.84
N LEU A 3 6.28 -24.93 8.56
CA LEU A 3 6.15 -23.80 9.49
C LEU A 3 4.68 -23.37 9.53
N LEU A 4 3.86 -24.28 10.05
CA LEU A 4 2.50 -24.02 10.50
C LEU A 4 2.42 -24.57 11.92
N GLY A 5 2.79 -23.74 12.86
CA GLY A 5 2.71 -24.09 14.27
C GLY A 5 3.10 -22.91 15.13
N ALA A 6 2.11 -22.37 15.79
CA ALA A 6 2.16 -21.42 16.89
C ALA A 6 1.48 -20.09 16.58
N LEU A 7 0.34 -19.84 17.14
CA LEU A 7 0.17 -19.14 18.40
C LEU A 7 -1.34 -19.01 18.69
N VAL A 8 -1.90 -20.00 19.34
CA VAL A 8 -3.13 -19.80 20.12
C VAL A 8 -2.67 -19.59 21.56
N LEU A 9 -2.40 -18.37 21.94
CA LEU A 9 -2.31 -17.98 23.35
C LEU A 9 -3.68 -17.43 23.77
N ALA A 10 -4.54 -18.34 24.23
CA ALA A 10 -5.74 -17.97 24.95
C ALA A 10 -5.31 -17.45 26.33
N ALA A 11 -5.17 -16.13 26.45
CA ALA A 11 -5.09 -15.48 27.75
C ALA A 11 -6.50 -15.49 28.35
N SER A 12 -6.78 -16.48 29.17
CA SER A 12 -7.92 -16.46 30.11
C SER A 12 -7.62 -15.40 31.17
N ILE A 13 -8.09 -14.17 30.92
CA ILE A 13 -8.15 -13.14 31.94
C ILE A 13 -9.29 -13.53 32.87
N GLY A 14 -8.94 -14.18 33.96
CA GLY A 14 -9.87 -14.47 35.06
C GLY A 14 -10.48 -13.16 35.54
N ALA A 15 -11.79 -13.06 35.47
CA ALA A 15 -12.53 -11.98 36.10
C ALA A 15 -12.23 -12.02 37.61
N ALA A 16 -11.58 -10.97 38.10
CA ALA A 16 -11.42 -10.80 39.53
C ALA A 16 -12.82 -10.70 40.17
N PRO A 17 -13.07 -11.37 41.29
CA PRO A 17 -14.36 -11.30 41.94
C PRO A 17 -14.64 -9.84 42.38
N GLU A 18 -15.73 -9.32 41.94
CA GLU A 18 -16.26 -8.03 42.32
C GLU A 18 -16.51 -8.05 43.83
N ARG A 19 -15.64 -7.39 44.60
CA ARG A 19 -15.84 -7.22 46.03
C ARG A 19 -17.06 -6.33 46.23
N ALA A 20 -18.15 -6.93 46.66
CA ALA A 20 -19.28 -6.18 47.16
C ALA A 20 -18.80 -5.28 48.32
N VAL A 21 -18.83 -3.97 48.11
CA VAL A 21 -18.50 -2.99 49.14
C VAL A 21 -19.73 -2.88 50.02
N ASP A 22 -19.56 -3.20 51.32
CA ASP A 22 -20.61 -3.13 52.31
C ASP A 22 -21.15 -1.66 52.39
N PRO A 23 -22.43 -1.40 52.11
CA PRO A 23 -22.98 -0.04 52.06
C PRO A 23 -22.98 0.67 53.43
N LEU A 24 -22.70 -0.04 54.53
CA LEU A 24 -22.75 0.50 55.90
C LEU A 24 -21.47 1.23 56.35
N THR A 25 -20.40 1.18 55.56
CA THR A 25 -19.12 1.84 55.91
C THR A 25 -18.83 3.09 55.08
N ALA A 26 -19.78 3.54 54.27
CA ALA A 26 -19.61 4.75 53.45
C ALA A 26 -19.75 6.01 54.35
N SER A 27 -18.68 6.79 54.44
CA SER A 27 -18.72 8.12 55.08
C SER A 27 -19.76 9.00 54.38
N PRO A 28 -20.62 9.74 55.13
CA PRO A 28 -21.71 10.50 54.54
C PRO A 28 -21.29 11.62 53.57
N ASN A 29 -20.00 11.89 53.49
CA ASN A 29 -19.43 12.89 52.57
C ASN A 29 -18.79 12.31 51.33
N VAL A 30 -18.81 10.98 51.10
CA VAL A 30 -18.26 10.36 49.89
C VAL A 30 -19.35 10.29 48.83
N GLN A 31 -19.36 11.22 47.90
CA GLN A 31 -20.17 11.11 46.69
C GLN A 31 -19.55 10.04 45.79
N PHE A 32 -20.12 8.84 45.78
CA PHE A 32 -19.82 7.84 44.80
C PHE A 32 -20.30 8.33 43.43
N ARG A 33 -19.42 8.91 42.61
CA ARG A 33 -19.69 9.04 41.17
C ARG A 33 -19.54 7.65 40.57
N VAL A 34 -20.63 6.95 40.41
CA VAL A 34 -20.69 5.80 39.50
C VAL A 34 -20.38 6.35 38.11
N ILE A 35 -19.15 6.16 37.67
CA ILE A 35 -18.79 6.42 36.26
C ILE A 35 -19.42 5.27 35.50
N GLU A 36 -20.65 5.46 35.04
CA GLU A 36 -21.19 4.52 34.04
C GLU A 36 -20.18 4.41 32.91
N PRO A 37 -19.81 3.19 32.50
CA PRO A 37 -18.99 2.99 31.32
C PRO A 37 -19.81 3.48 30.13
N LYS A 38 -19.70 4.77 29.77
CA LYS A 38 -20.30 5.28 28.53
C LYS A 38 -19.71 4.49 27.38
N PRO A 39 -20.54 3.80 26.59
CA PRO A 39 -20.07 3.08 25.43
C PRO A 39 -19.25 4.04 24.55
N PHE A 40 -18.17 3.56 23.99
CA PHE A 40 -17.44 4.33 22.98
C PHE A 40 -18.38 4.46 21.78
N PRO A 41 -18.72 5.65 21.30
CA PRO A 41 -19.73 5.82 20.26
C PRO A 41 -19.16 5.51 18.84
N ASP A 42 -18.21 4.62 18.74
CA ASP A 42 -17.58 4.26 17.46
C ASP A 42 -18.31 3.11 16.75
N ALA A 43 -19.18 2.38 17.42
CA ALA A 43 -19.94 1.30 16.80
C ALA A 43 -20.92 1.83 15.75
N LEU A 44 -20.99 1.14 14.60
CA LEU A 44 -21.82 1.46 13.45
C LEU A 44 -21.54 2.84 12.82
N ARG A 45 -20.32 3.32 12.94
CA ARG A 45 -19.88 4.59 12.35
C ARG A 45 -19.02 4.38 11.13
N HIS A 46 -19.02 5.40 10.28
CA HIS A 46 -18.24 5.49 9.06
C HIS A 46 -17.11 6.49 9.26
N GLU A 47 -15.90 6.14 8.88
CA GLU A 47 -14.75 7.02 8.95
C GLU A 47 -14.08 7.12 7.58
N PHE A 48 -13.77 8.34 7.16
CA PHE A 48 -13.03 8.63 5.94
C PHE A 48 -11.73 9.31 6.32
N VAL A 49 -10.60 8.77 5.88
CA VAL A 49 -9.26 9.30 6.21
C VAL A 49 -8.49 9.52 4.91
N LEU A 50 -7.99 10.73 4.72
CA LEU A 50 -7.13 11.08 3.61
C LEU A 50 -5.67 11.06 4.08
N TYR A 51 -4.83 10.33 3.36
CA TYR A 51 -3.37 10.31 3.50
C TYR A 51 -2.77 10.98 2.24
N PRO A 52 -2.50 12.30 2.28
CA PRO A 52 -2.15 13.05 1.09
C PRO A 52 -0.76 12.72 0.56
N PHE A 53 0.18 12.46 1.46
CA PHE A 53 1.59 12.21 1.12
C PHE A 53 2.13 11.07 1.96
N VAL A 54 2.41 9.95 1.32
CA VAL A 54 2.96 8.76 1.97
C VAL A 54 4.25 8.38 1.30
N PRO A 55 5.39 8.63 1.94
CA PRO A 55 6.67 8.13 1.47
C PRO A 55 6.73 6.61 1.68
N GLN A 56 7.13 5.89 0.64
CA GLN A 56 7.43 4.47 0.74
C GLN A 56 8.93 4.30 0.98
N VAL A 57 9.28 3.72 2.12
CA VAL A 57 10.64 3.39 2.52
C VAL A 57 10.80 1.87 2.53
N GLY A 58 11.99 1.36 2.21
CA GLY A 58 12.22 -0.09 2.18
C GLY A 58 12.37 -0.71 0.79
N ALA A 59 11.87 -0.08 -0.25
CA ALA A 59 12.19 -0.49 -1.60
C ALA A 59 13.63 -0.08 -1.94
N THR A 60 14.55 -1.05 -1.93
CA THR A 60 15.99 -0.80 -2.18
C THR A 60 16.23 -0.17 -3.55
N PHE A 61 15.44 -0.56 -4.56
CA PHE A 61 15.65 -0.20 -5.96
C PHE A 61 14.73 0.91 -6.46
N THR A 62 13.66 1.24 -5.71
CA THR A 62 12.69 2.24 -6.14
C THR A 62 12.37 3.23 -5.03
N THR A 63 12.04 4.46 -5.39
CA THR A 63 11.49 5.47 -4.49
C THR A 63 10.10 5.81 -4.97
N GLN A 64 9.10 5.67 -4.09
CA GLN A 64 7.71 5.88 -4.46
C GLN A 64 7.02 6.79 -3.44
N TRP A 65 6.16 7.68 -3.94
CA TRP A 65 5.27 8.51 -3.14
C TRP A 65 3.84 8.23 -3.58
N LEU A 66 2.99 7.95 -2.64
CA LEU A 66 1.59 7.68 -2.91
C LEU A 66 0.67 8.58 -2.09
N SER A 67 -0.58 8.65 -2.52
CA SER A 67 -1.70 9.16 -1.74
C SER A 67 -2.73 8.06 -1.59
N SER A 68 -3.50 8.12 -0.51
CA SER A 68 -4.50 7.10 -0.21
C SER A 68 -5.71 7.72 0.46
N LEU A 69 -6.87 7.20 0.14
CA LEU A 69 -8.12 7.47 0.85
C LEU A 69 -8.54 6.17 1.54
N THR A 70 -8.75 6.23 2.83
CA THR A 70 -9.22 5.06 3.58
C THR A 70 -10.64 5.29 4.06
N TYR A 71 -11.51 4.36 3.75
CA TYR A 71 -12.84 4.23 4.34
C TYR A 71 -12.81 3.11 5.36
N VAL A 72 -13.30 3.38 6.57
CA VAL A 72 -13.45 2.39 7.64
C VAL A 72 -14.90 2.36 8.11
N PHE A 73 -15.50 1.19 8.04
CA PHE A 73 -16.77 0.91 8.71
C PHE A 73 -16.48 0.24 10.06
N HIS A 74 -16.82 0.91 11.13
CA HIS A 74 -16.68 0.40 12.49
C HIS A 74 -17.91 -0.42 12.84
N GLY A 75 -17.87 -1.75 12.60
CA GLY A 75 -18.98 -2.65 12.93
C GLY A 75 -19.21 -2.77 14.44
N THR A 76 -18.13 -2.75 15.20
CA THR A 76 -18.13 -2.70 16.66
C THR A 76 -17.11 -1.69 17.15
N GLU A 77 -17.03 -1.48 18.44
CA GLU A 77 -16.00 -0.64 19.03
C GLU A 77 -14.56 -1.18 18.84
N TRP A 78 -14.39 -2.48 18.59
CA TRP A 78 -13.12 -3.18 18.50
C TRP A 78 -12.74 -3.54 17.08
N LEU A 79 -13.75 -3.74 16.23
CA LEU A 79 -13.58 -4.28 14.89
C LEU A 79 -14.21 -3.35 13.86
N GLY A 80 -13.43 -3.08 12.83
CA GLY A 80 -13.85 -2.37 11.62
C GLY A 80 -13.46 -3.12 10.36
N LEU A 81 -14.01 -2.69 9.25
CA LEU A 81 -13.63 -3.10 7.92
C LEU A 81 -13.08 -1.87 7.19
N ARG A 82 -11.84 -1.96 6.76
CA ARG A 82 -11.12 -0.93 6.02
C ARG A 82 -11.14 -1.25 4.53
N ILE A 83 -11.39 -0.25 3.69
CA ILE A 83 -11.17 -0.27 2.24
C ILE A 83 -10.30 0.94 1.92
N GLN A 84 -9.18 0.70 1.24
CA GLN A 84 -8.15 1.71 1.03
C GLN A 84 -7.68 1.72 -0.43
N PRO A 85 -8.30 2.49 -1.33
CA PRO A 85 -7.72 2.84 -2.60
C PRO A 85 -6.48 3.72 -2.41
N PHE A 86 -5.50 3.53 -3.27
CA PHE A 86 -4.29 4.32 -3.30
C PHE A 86 -3.82 4.55 -4.74
N TRP A 87 -3.05 5.61 -4.95
CA TRP A 87 -2.40 5.91 -6.22
C TRP A 87 -1.00 6.47 -5.99
N VAL A 88 -0.08 6.03 -6.80
CA VAL A 88 1.31 6.48 -6.80
C VAL A 88 1.45 7.60 -7.83
N TRP A 89 1.81 8.79 -7.39
CA TRP A 89 1.97 9.95 -8.25
C TRP A 89 3.44 10.23 -8.57
N HIS A 90 4.37 9.64 -7.82
CA HIS A 90 5.79 9.69 -8.10
C HIS A 90 6.41 8.33 -7.81
N GLY A 91 7.01 7.75 -8.83
CA GLY A 91 7.77 6.50 -8.72
C GLY A 91 8.95 6.56 -9.66
N GLN A 92 10.15 6.36 -9.14
CA GLN A 92 11.38 6.34 -9.91
C GLN A 92 12.34 5.32 -9.34
N ARG A 93 13.31 4.93 -10.16
CA ARG A 93 14.42 4.10 -9.68
C ARG A 93 15.24 4.85 -8.64
N SER A 94 15.63 4.19 -7.56
CA SER A 94 16.50 4.77 -6.54
C SER A 94 17.91 5.05 -7.09
N ARG A 95 18.64 5.97 -6.45
CA ARG A 95 20.04 6.21 -6.81
C ARG A 95 20.89 4.95 -6.70
N PHE A 96 20.66 4.15 -5.67
CA PHE A 96 21.33 2.86 -5.47
C PHE A 96 21.03 1.89 -6.60
N GLY A 97 19.76 1.76 -7.02
CA GLY A 97 19.37 0.92 -8.15
C GLY A 97 20.00 1.37 -9.47
N SER A 98 20.09 2.69 -9.69
CA SER A 98 20.72 3.26 -10.87
C SER A 98 22.24 3.01 -10.89
N GLU A 99 22.90 3.18 -9.76
CA GLU A 99 24.35 2.94 -9.63
C GLU A 99 24.70 1.46 -9.76
N LEU A 100 23.91 0.57 -9.17
CA LEU A 100 24.11 -0.87 -9.30
C LEU A 100 24.00 -1.32 -10.76
N LEU A 101 22.98 -0.88 -11.48
CA LEU A 101 22.80 -1.22 -12.91
C LEU A 101 23.89 -0.63 -13.80
N SER A 102 24.50 0.51 -13.43
CA SER A 102 25.61 1.08 -14.18
C SER A 102 26.92 0.30 -14.01
N ARG A 103 27.12 -0.33 -12.85
CA ARG A 103 28.34 -1.07 -12.50
C ARG A 103 28.26 -2.57 -12.83
N VAL A 104 27.08 -3.12 -12.68
CA VAL A 104 26.81 -4.56 -12.90
C VAL A 104 25.79 -4.63 -14.03
N ARG A 105 26.27 -4.90 -15.24
CA ARG A 105 25.43 -5.13 -16.43
C ARG A 105 24.60 -6.43 -16.30
N GLN A 106 24.12 -6.77 -15.14
CA GLN A 106 23.29 -7.93 -14.93
C GLN A 106 21.84 -7.49 -14.79
N ASP A 107 21.10 -7.85 -15.76
CA ASP A 107 19.68 -7.56 -16.01
C ASP A 107 18.73 -8.25 -15.03
N SER A 108 19.26 -9.07 -14.11
CA SER A 108 18.52 -9.82 -13.08
C SER A 108 17.71 -8.95 -12.09
N ALA A 109 17.87 -7.63 -12.14
CA ALA A 109 17.14 -6.70 -11.25
C ALA A 109 15.82 -6.19 -11.84
N ALA A 110 15.36 -6.70 -12.98
CA ALA A 110 14.13 -6.20 -13.60
C ALA A 110 12.90 -6.39 -12.69
N ALA A 111 12.74 -7.58 -12.11
CA ALA A 111 11.63 -7.85 -11.21
C ALA A 111 11.67 -7.00 -9.94
N SER A 112 12.86 -6.72 -9.40
CA SER A 112 13.07 -5.90 -8.20
C SER A 112 12.80 -4.40 -8.43
N SER A 113 12.69 -3.97 -9.69
CA SER A 113 12.41 -2.59 -10.07
C SER A 113 10.94 -2.32 -10.44
N VAL A 114 10.06 -3.29 -10.22
CA VAL A 114 8.62 -3.13 -10.44
C VAL A 114 8.03 -2.19 -9.40
N MET A 115 7.27 -1.21 -9.86
CA MET A 115 6.64 -0.17 -9.04
C MET A 115 5.12 -0.31 -9.06
N LEU A 116 4.48 0.08 -7.97
CA LEU A 116 3.02 0.23 -7.92
C LEU A 116 2.59 1.49 -8.70
N GLN A 117 1.39 1.48 -9.27
CA GLN A 117 0.74 2.64 -9.87
C GLN A 117 -0.47 3.08 -9.07
N TRP A 118 -1.47 2.24 -9.02
CA TRP A 118 -2.71 2.43 -8.28
C TRP A 118 -3.24 1.07 -7.86
N GLY A 119 -4.06 1.07 -6.83
CA GLY A 119 -4.65 -0.17 -6.34
C GLY A 119 -5.67 0.09 -5.25
N ALA A 120 -6.20 -0.98 -4.72
CA ALA A 120 -7.05 -0.97 -3.55
C ALA A 120 -6.82 -2.21 -2.71
N ILE A 121 -6.91 -2.04 -1.40
CA ILE A 121 -6.83 -3.13 -0.43
C ILE A 121 -8.07 -3.12 0.46
N ALA A 122 -8.41 -4.28 0.97
CA ALA A 122 -9.43 -4.46 2.01
C ALA A 122 -8.80 -5.20 3.19
N ALA A 123 -9.09 -4.75 4.40
CA ALA A 123 -8.53 -5.32 5.61
C ALA A 123 -9.50 -5.21 6.78
N PRO A 124 -9.67 -6.23 7.60
CA PRO A 124 -10.19 -6.07 8.95
C PRO A 124 -9.26 -5.18 9.75
N GLU A 125 -9.85 -4.28 10.54
CA GLU A 125 -9.16 -3.38 11.45
C GLU A 125 -9.55 -3.73 12.88
N TRP A 126 -8.57 -3.92 13.75
CA TRP A 126 -8.75 -4.22 15.15
C TRP A 126 -8.14 -3.14 16.03
N THR A 127 -8.90 -2.69 17.03
CA THR A 127 -8.47 -1.66 17.98
C THR A 127 -8.35 -2.24 19.40
N PRO A 128 -7.22 -2.93 19.73
CA PRO A 128 -7.05 -3.61 21.01
C PRO A 128 -6.94 -2.69 22.23
N VAL A 129 -6.41 -1.49 22.03
CA VAL A 129 -6.20 -0.52 23.09
C VAL A 129 -6.93 0.77 22.76
N ARG A 130 -7.73 1.24 23.71
CA ARG A 130 -8.52 2.47 23.59
C ARG A 130 -8.50 3.23 24.89
N GLY A 131 -8.58 4.54 24.77
CA GLY A 131 -8.70 5.40 25.93
C GLY A 131 -9.35 6.73 25.58
N LYS A 132 -9.64 7.47 26.61
CA LYS A 132 -10.16 8.85 26.50
C LYS A 132 -9.60 9.71 27.62
N PHE A 133 -9.37 10.96 27.31
CA PHE A 133 -8.99 11.97 28.30
C PHE A 133 -9.63 13.31 27.94
N ALA A 134 -9.75 14.18 28.93
CA ALA A 134 -10.24 15.53 28.72
C ALA A 134 -9.06 16.45 28.34
N ALA A 135 -9.17 17.13 27.21
CA ALA A 135 -8.22 18.13 26.77
C ALA A 135 -8.93 19.18 25.89
N PHE A 136 -8.41 20.39 25.87
CA PHE A 136 -8.89 21.49 25.02
C PHE A 136 -10.40 21.78 25.19
N GLY A 137 -10.92 21.59 26.37
CA GLY A 137 -12.36 21.79 26.67
C GLY A 137 -13.30 20.71 26.12
N GLY A 138 -12.73 19.61 25.58
CA GLY A 138 -13.48 18.49 25.01
C GLY A 138 -12.94 17.13 25.43
N THR A 139 -13.52 16.08 24.88
CA THR A 139 -13.03 14.70 25.03
C THR A 139 -12.19 14.31 23.84
N VAL A 140 -10.96 13.92 24.11
CA VAL A 140 -10.06 13.31 23.11
C VAL A 140 -10.06 11.81 23.34
N ARG A 141 -10.30 11.06 22.27
CA ARG A 141 -10.24 9.59 22.26
C ARG A 141 -9.01 9.15 21.50
N TYR A 142 -8.42 8.05 21.93
CA TYR A 142 -7.28 7.47 21.22
C TYR A 142 -7.42 5.96 21.15
N GLY A 143 -6.80 5.37 20.16
CA GLY A 143 -6.74 3.92 19.99
C GLY A 143 -5.52 3.47 19.23
N LEU A 144 -5.01 2.30 19.62
CA LEU A 144 -4.03 1.55 18.83
C LEU A 144 -4.80 0.72 17.80
N VAL A 145 -4.43 0.86 16.56
CA VAL A 145 -5.08 0.19 15.43
C VAL A 145 -4.11 -0.83 14.84
N LEU A 146 -4.59 -2.04 14.61
CA LEU A 146 -3.89 -3.10 13.91
C LEU A 146 -4.76 -3.56 12.74
N PHE A 147 -4.12 -3.85 11.61
CA PHE A 147 -4.84 -4.35 10.44
C PHE A 147 -3.96 -5.25 9.58
N ALA A 148 -4.59 -6.20 8.90
CA ALA A 148 -3.93 -7.01 7.89
C ALA A 148 -4.97 -7.41 6.84
N GLY A 149 -4.57 -7.41 5.58
CA GLY A 149 -5.50 -7.68 4.49
C GLY A 149 -4.83 -7.91 3.16
N ALA A 150 -5.63 -7.86 2.12
CA ALA A 150 -5.16 -8.07 0.76
C ALA A 150 -5.95 -7.22 -0.23
N GLY A 151 -5.42 -7.13 -1.43
CA GLY A 151 -6.04 -6.41 -2.52
C GLY A 151 -5.36 -6.65 -3.84
N ALA A 152 -5.52 -5.70 -4.74
CA ALA A 152 -4.88 -5.74 -6.05
C ALA A 152 -4.36 -4.36 -6.44
N ALA A 153 -3.26 -4.34 -7.16
CA ALA A 153 -2.66 -3.13 -7.67
C ALA A 153 -2.15 -3.31 -9.10
N SER A 154 -2.26 -2.27 -9.89
CA SER A 154 -1.57 -2.14 -11.16
C SER A 154 -0.10 -1.85 -10.90
N THR A 155 0.75 -2.52 -11.65
CA THR A 155 2.20 -2.40 -11.53
C THR A 155 2.83 -1.95 -12.85
N GLN A 156 3.97 -1.29 -12.76
CA GLN A 156 4.74 -0.82 -13.91
C GLN A 156 6.23 -0.98 -13.67
N ILE A 157 6.98 -0.97 -14.76
CA ILE A 157 8.44 -0.94 -14.75
C ILE A 157 8.92 0.28 -15.54
N GLU A 158 10.00 0.90 -15.09
CA GLU A 158 10.65 1.97 -15.82
C GLU A 158 11.44 1.38 -16.99
N LEU A 159 11.09 1.78 -18.22
CA LEU A 159 11.81 1.39 -19.43
C LEU A 159 13.01 2.29 -19.65
N LYS A 160 12.80 3.59 -19.63
CA LYS A 160 13.84 4.62 -19.77
C LYS A 160 13.82 5.58 -18.59
N THR A 161 14.97 5.89 -18.04
CA THR A 161 15.15 6.96 -17.05
C THR A 161 15.08 8.33 -17.73
N ALA A 162 14.57 9.35 -17.05
CA ALA A 162 14.58 10.72 -17.55
C ALA A 162 16.03 11.20 -17.77
N ASP A 163 16.29 11.73 -18.96
CA ASP A 163 17.59 12.27 -19.36
C ASP A 163 17.43 13.43 -20.36
N ALA A 164 18.53 13.83 -21.02
CA ALA A 164 18.51 14.89 -22.01
C ALA A 164 17.66 14.58 -23.26
N LEU A 165 17.36 13.29 -23.53
CA LEU A 165 16.53 12.85 -24.64
C LEU A 165 15.04 12.84 -24.31
N GLY A 166 14.66 13.17 -23.08
CA GLY A 166 13.25 13.31 -22.70
C GLY A 166 12.89 12.69 -21.35
N PRO A 167 11.60 12.70 -20.99
CA PRO A 167 11.11 12.15 -19.73
C PRO A 167 11.29 10.64 -19.63
N ALA A 168 11.13 10.11 -18.41
CA ALA A 168 11.09 8.67 -18.18
C ALA A 168 9.90 8.02 -18.90
N THR A 169 10.10 6.80 -19.40
CA THR A 169 9.03 5.98 -19.97
C THR A 169 8.79 4.75 -19.12
N TYR A 170 7.54 4.30 -19.10
CA TYR A 170 7.11 3.19 -18.26
C TYR A 170 6.31 2.16 -19.06
N GLY A 171 6.48 0.90 -18.71
CA GLY A 171 5.68 -0.20 -19.23
C GLY A 171 4.84 -0.85 -18.14
N SER A 172 3.56 -1.07 -18.40
CA SER A 172 2.69 -1.76 -17.43
C SER A 172 3.03 -3.25 -17.37
N THR A 173 3.20 -3.77 -16.16
CA THR A 173 3.43 -5.22 -15.91
C THR A 173 2.15 -5.94 -15.47
N GLY A 174 1.02 -5.22 -15.47
CA GLY A 174 -0.31 -5.75 -15.22
C GLY A 174 -0.79 -5.62 -13.78
N LEU A 175 -1.90 -6.29 -13.50
CA LEU A 175 -2.52 -6.32 -12.17
C LEU A 175 -1.88 -7.41 -11.33
N ARG A 176 -1.54 -7.09 -10.07
CA ARG A 176 -0.92 -8.01 -9.12
C ARG A 176 -1.67 -8.01 -7.80
N MET A 177 -1.64 -9.15 -7.13
CA MET A 177 -2.12 -9.23 -5.76
C MET A 177 -1.17 -8.48 -4.83
N VAL A 178 -1.73 -7.76 -3.87
CA VAL A 178 -1.01 -7.05 -2.82
C VAL A 178 -1.53 -7.56 -1.48
N VAL A 179 -0.62 -7.89 -0.58
CA VAL A 179 -0.93 -8.19 0.82
C VAL A 179 -0.44 -7.02 1.66
N THR A 180 -1.15 -6.71 2.71
CA THR A 180 -0.79 -5.61 3.59
C THR A 180 -0.90 -6.00 5.05
N GLY A 181 -0.08 -5.37 5.87
CA GLY A 181 -0.19 -5.38 7.31
C GLY A 181 0.31 -4.07 7.89
N GLY A 182 -0.26 -3.66 9.00
CA GLY A 182 0.15 -2.41 9.62
C GLY A 182 -0.39 -2.20 11.01
N ALA A 183 0.17 -1.18 11.64
CA ALA A 183 -0.22 -0.72 12.96
C ALA A 183 -0.17 0.80 13.02
N GLY A 184 -0.98 1.39 13.87
CA GLY A 184 -1.00 2.84 14.01
C GLY A 184 -1.78 3.34 15.20
N PHE A 185 -1.73 4.64 15.35
CA PHE A 185 -2.50 5.36 16.35
C PHE A 185 -3.58 6.19 15.68
N ARG A 186 -4.79 6.09 16.23
CA ARG A 186 -5.92 6.94 15.91
C ARG A 186 -6.16 7.87 17.08
N VAL A 187 -6.28 9.17 16.82
CA VAL A 187 -6.69 10.18 17.79
C VAL A 187 -7.91 10.89 17.24
N GLN A 188 -8.97 10.93 18.04
CA GLN A 188 -10.24 11.56 17.69
C GLN A 188 -10.51 12.74 18.58
N PHE A 189 -10.78 13.87 17.99
CA PHE A 189 -11.14 15.12 18.65
C PHE A 189 -12.64 15.37 18.50
N GLY A 190 -13.32 15.43 19.65
CA GLY A 190 -14.77 15.54 19.65
C GLY A 190 -15.44 14.30 19.05
N GLU A 191 -16.46 14.50 18.20
CA GLU A 191 -17.25 13.42 17.63
C GLU A 191 -16.90 13.09 16.17
N ARG A 192 -16.19 13.98 15.49
CA ARG A 192 -16.07 13.88 14.02
C ARG A 192 -14.64 13.89 13.49
N PHE A 193 -13.73 14.61 14.12
CA PHE A 193 -12.40 14.82 13.57
C PHE A 193 -11.42 13.75 14.04
N THR A 194 -10.73 13.10 13.12
CA THR A 194 -9.73 12.08 13.42
C THR A 194 -8.37 12.41 12.81
N ILE A 195 -7.31 12.06 13.53
CA ILE A 195 -5.94 12.05 13.04
C ILE A 195 -5.43 10.62 13.17
N ARG A 196 -4.79 10.11 12.13
CA ARG A 196 -4.16 8.80 12.14
C ARG A 196 -2.68 8.89 11.79
N LEU A 197 -1.87 8.15 12.53
CA LEU A 197 -0.45 7.92 12.23
C LEU A 197 -0.25 6.42 12.18
N GLU A 198 0.11 5.90 11.02
CA GLU A 198 0.20 4.46 10.77
C GLU A 198 1.52 4.10 10.07
N VAL A 199 2.02 2.91 10.36
CA VAL A 199 3.06 2.26 9.58
C VAL A 199 2.43 1.06 8.91
N GLN A 200 2.54 0.99 7.59
CA GLN A 200 1.92 -0.03 6.77
C GLN A 200 2.94 -0.60 5.78
N ASP A 201 2.95 -1.90 5.63
CA ASP A 201 3.72 -2.60 4.61
C ASP A 201 2.77 -3.07 3.49
N LEU A 202 3.15 -2.81 2.24
CA LEU A 202 2.50 -3.31 1.03
C LEU A 202 3.44 -4.32 0.38
N ILE A 203 3.09 -5.59 0.50
CA ILE A 203 3.87 -6.70 -0.04
C ILE A 203 3.23 -7.12 -1.37
N HIS A 204 4.02 -7.12 -2.44
CA HIS A 204 3.55 -7.58 -3.74
C HIS A 204 4.63 -8.39 -4.47
N TRP A 205 4.20 -9.18 -5.44
CA TRP A 205 5.13 -9.98 -6.25
C TRP A 205 5.40 -9.28 -7.57
N GLY A 206 6.63 -8.77 -7.71
CA GLY A 206 7.14 -8.25 -8.97
C GLY A 206 7.37 -9.39 -9.96
N SER A 207 6.84 -9.26 -11.16
CA SER A 207 7.09 -10.20 -12.25
C SER A 207 7.06 -9.43 -13.57
N VAL A 208 8.01 -9.70 -14.45
CA VAL A 208 8.21 -8.99 -15.72
C VAL A 208 8.01 -9.95 -16.90
N SER A 209 7.07 -10.88 -16.79
CA SER A 209 6.76 -11.81 -17.88
C SER A 209 6.02 -11.16 -19.05
N ARG A 210 5.36 -10.01 -18.82
CA ARG A 210 4.66 -9.23 -19.84
C ARG A 210 4.83 -7.74 -19.57
N ILE A 211 4.99 -6.97 -20.64
CA ILE A 211 5.05 -5.51 -20.57
C ILE A 211 4.03 -4.94 -21.56
N ASN A 212 3.16 -4.05 -21.10
CA ASN A 212 2.02 -3.50 -21.85
C ASN A 212 1.10 -4.60 -22.44
N GLY A 213 1.03 -5.75 -21.78
CA GLY A 213 0.27 -6.91 -22.23
C GLY A 213 1.01 -7.79 -23.25
N CYS A 214 2.14 -7.33 -23.79
CA CYS A 214 2.96 -8.05 -24.76
C CYS A 214 3.85 -9.07 -24.04
N ASP A 215 3.85 -10.29 -24.51
CA ASP A 215 4.78 -11.33 -24.08
C ASP A 215 6.13 -11.21 -24.83
N PRO A 216 7.16 -12.01 -24.49
CA PRO A 216 8.44 -11.94 -25.18
C PRO A 216 8.38 -12.20 -26.69
N ALA A 217 7.45 -13.04 -27.17
CA ALA A 217 7.29 -13.33 -28.60
C ALA A 217 6.65 -12.15 -29.34
N ASP A 218 5.64 -11.50 -28.71
CA ASP A 218 5.06 -10.27 -29.22
C ASP A 218 6.13 -9.17 -29.35
N LEU A 219 6.94 -8.99 -28.30
CA LEU A 219 7.98 -7.96 -28.27
C LEU A 219 9.05 -8.22 -29.32
N GLN A 220 9.44 -9.47 -29.53
CA GLN A 220 10.36 -9.84 -30.61
C GLN A 220 9.78 -9.52 -32.00
N THR A 221 8.49 -9.76 -32.19
CA THR A 221 7.81 -9.43 -33.45
C THR A 221 7.80 -7.91 -33.68
N LEU A 222 7.50 -7.13 -32.62
CA LEU A 222 7.52 -5.67 -32.70
C LEU A 222 8.90 -5.09 -32.96
N GLU A 223 9.95 -5.68 -32.39
CA GLU A 223 11.35 -5.28 -32.65
C GLU A 223 11.76 -5.58 -34.08
N ALA A 224 11.37 -6.73 -34.63
CA ALA A 224 11.58 -7.03 -36.03
C ALA A 224 10.88 -6.04 -36.97
N GLN A 225 9.62 -5.64 -36.62
CA GLN A 225 8.87 -4.61 -37.36
C GLN A 225 9.58 -3.25 -37.29
N HIS A 226 10.09 -2.88 -36.10
CA HIS A 226 10.84 -1.64 -35.92
C HIS A 226 12.10 -1.63 -36.80
N SER A 227 12.85 -2.74 -36.82
CA SER A 227 14.03 -2.90 -37.67
C SER A 227 13.70 -2.81 -39.17
N ALA A 228 12.47 -3.17 -39.56
CA ALA A 228 11.96 -3.01 -40.93
C ALA A 228 11.41 -1.60 -41.21
N GLY A 229 11.48 -0.67 -40.25
CA GLY A 229 11.10 0.73 -40.40
C GLY A 229 9.64 1.04 -40.08
N GLN A 230 8.81 0.06 -39.72
CA GLN A 230 7.40 0.28 -39.37
C GLN A 230 6.93 -0.64 -38.24
N VAL A 231 6.43 -0.06 -37.13
CA VAL A 231 5.78 -0.80 -36.05
C VAL A 231 4.27 -0.75 -36.27
N THR A 232 3.73 -1.78 -36.90
CA THR A 232 2.29 -1.88 -37.24
C THR A 232 1.48 -2.62 -36.20
N GLY A 233 2.13 -3.45 -35.36
CA GLY A 233 1.44 -4.35 -34.42
C GLY A 233 0.78 -5.55 -35.12
N ALA A 234 1.03 -5.79 -36.39
CA ALA A 234 0.53 -6.98 -37.07
C ALA A 234 1.23 -8.24 -36.54
N GLY A 235 0.46 -9.29 -36.28
CA GLY A 235 1.00 -10.57 -35.81
C GLY A 235 1.29 -10.67 -34.31
N VAL A 236 0.95 -9.64 -33.51
CA VAL A 236 1.04 -9.72 -32.06
C VAL A 236 -0.31 -10.14 -31.45
N SER A 237 -0.28 -10.61 -30.21
CA SER A 237 -1.48 -11.01 -29.48
C SER A 237 -2.44 -9.82 -29.25
N GLY A 238 -3.74 -10.11 -29.19
CA GLY A 238 -4.76 -9.06 -28.94
C GLY A 238 -4.66 -8.41 -27.56
N GLN A 239 -3.83 -8.93 -26.67
CA GLN A 239 -3.55 -8.34 -25.35
C GLN A 239 -2.39 -7.34 -25.40
N CYS A 240 -1.54 -7.39 -26.42
CA CYS A 240 -0.41 -6.52 -26.61
C CYS A 240 -0.84 -5.13 -27.05
N SER A 241 -0.60 -4.13 -26.23
CA SER A 241 -0.94 -2.72 -26.50
C SER A 241 0.26 -1.95 -27.01
N VAL A 242 0.45 -1.96 -28.32
CA VAL A 242 1.59 -1.30 -29.03
C VAL A 242 1.60 0.22 -28.77
N ASP A 243 0.43 0.85 -28.66
CA ASP A 243 0.30 2.31 -28.45
C ASP A 243 0.78 2.78 -27.08
N ARG A 244 1.00 1.87 -26.14
CA ARG A 244 1.60 2.18 -24.84
C ARG A 244 3.11 2.36 -24.87
N PHE A 245 3.76 1.88 -25.93
CA PHE A 245 5.17 2.18 -26.19
C PHE A 245 5.22 3.51 -26.94
N ARG A 246 5.58 4.55 -26.25
CA ARG A 246 5.47 5.91 -26.78
C ARG A 246 6.81 6.46 -27.27
N GLY A 247 7.92 5.94 -26.72
CA GLY A 247 9.21 6.59 -26.89
C GLY A 247 9.20 8.00 -26.27
N THR A 248 10.20 8.77 -26.62
CA THR A 248 10.32 10.18 -26.27
C THR A 248 10.84 10.96 -27.48
N GLN A 249 10.89 12.27 -27.34
CA GLN A 249 11.50 13.12 -28.38
C GLN A 249 13.02 13.04 -28.34
N GLY A 250 13.68 13.52 -29.40
CA GLY A 250 15.14 13.68 -29.39
C GLY A 250 15.94 12.45 -29.79
N GLY A 251 15.37 11.56 -30.64
CA GLY A 251 16.07 10.37 -31.13
C GLY A 251 15.83 9.10 -30.33
N TYR A 252 15.02 9.18 -29.29
CA TYR A 252 14.50 8.03 -28.56
C TYR A 252 13.06 7.79 -28.98
N ASP A 253 12.82 6.77 -29.76
CA ASP A 253 11.51 6.45 -30.33
C ASP A 253 10.81 5.26 -29.65
N ARG A 254 9.66 4.88 -30.22
CA ARG A 254 8.88 3.72 -29.75
C ARG A 254 9.67 2.40 -29.82
N GLY A 255 10.55 2.24 -30.79
CA GLY A 255 11.36 1.04 -30.94
C GLY A 255 12.37 0.88 -29.82
N ASN A 256 12.92 1.97 -29.30
CA ASN A 256 13.80 1.91 -28.14
C ASN A 256 13.06 1.39 -26.90
N ASP A 257 11.83 1.84 -26.68
CA ASP A 257 10.99 1.31 -25.58
C ASP A 257 10.71 -0.19 -25.76
N ILE A 258 10.42 -0.62 -27.00
CA ILE A 258 10.15 -2.03 -27.33
C ILE A 258 11.39 -2.90 -27.09
N GLY A 259 12.55 -2.48 -27.55
CA GLY A 259 13.81 -3.22 -27.35
C GLY A 259 14.17 -3.38 -25.87
N ILE A 260 14.00 -2.30 -25.08
CA ILE A 260 14.22 -2.38 -23.62
C ILE A 260 13.17 -3.28 -22.95
N ALA A 261 11.91 -3.20 -23.37
CA ALA A 261 10.86 -4.06 -22.85
C ALA A 261 11.13 -5.53 -23.16
N GLN A 262 11.60 -5.84 -24.38
CA GLN A 262 11.99 -7.20 -24.76
C GLN A 262 13.13 -7.72 -23.90
N ALA A 263 14.20 -6.95 -23.74
CA ALA A 263 15.33 -7.33 -22.90
C ALA A 263 14.86 -7.66 -21.47
N LYS A 264 14.00 -6.81 -20.87
CA LYS A 264 13.48 -7.01 -19.51
C LYS A 264 12.51 -8.19 -19.40
N ALA A 265 11.66 -8.42 -20.40
CA ALA A 265 10.68 -9.51 -20.39
C ALA A 265 11.32 -10.88 -20.67
N SER A 266 12.38 -10.93 -21.46
CA SER A 266 13.11 -12.17 -21.77
C SER A 266 13.91 -12.72 -20.59
N GLU A 267 14.30 -11.86 -19.65
CA GLU A 267 15.01 -12.27 -18.45
C GLU A 267 14.16 -13.01 -17.43
N GLY A 268 12.86 -12.79 -17.48
CA GLY A 268 11.84 -13.46 -16.70
C GLY A 268 12.21 -13.67 -15.21
N GLY A 269 11.84 -12.80 -14.33
CA GLY A 269 12.09 -12.93 -12.90
C GLY A 269 10.83 -12.72 -12.09
N THR A 270 10.80 -13.28 -10.90
CA THR A 270 9.84 -12.94 -9.85
C THR A 270 10.59 -12.55 -8.60
N ASP A 271 10.15 -11.46 -7.98
CA ASP A 271 10.71 -11.00 -6.71
C ASP A 271 9.58 -10.60 -5.78
N THR A 272 9.82 -10.70 -4.48
CA THR A 272 8.86 -10.23 -3.46
C THR A 272 9.30 -8.86 -2.99
N LEU A 273 8.46 -7.88 -3.24
CA LEU A 273 8.75 -6.49 -2.96
C LEU A 273 7.93 -6.01 -1.75
N ASN A 274 8.62 -5.43 -0.79
CA ASN A 274 8.05 -4.84 0.41
C ASN A 274 8.17 -3.32 0.32
N LEU A 275 7.04 -2.64 0.51
CA LEU A 275 6.95 -1.18 0.50
C LEU A 275 6.39 -0.70 1.83
N VAL A 276 7.29 -0.40 2.75
CA VAL A 276 6.92 0.13 4.06
C VAL A 276 6.67 1.63 3.95
N GLY A 277 5.47 2.07 4.32
CA GLY A 277 5.08 3.46 4.31
C GLY A 277 4.74 3.99 5.70
N VAL A 278 5.00 5.29 5.91
CA VAL A 278 4.52 6.03 7.07
C VAL A 278 3.37 6.92 6.62
N TYR A 279 2.20 6.64 7.16
CA TYR A 279 0.93 7.25 6.78
C TYR A 279 0.50 8.25 7.85
N PHE A 280 0.47 9.53 7.50
CA PHE A 280 -0.15 10.57 8.30
C PHE A 280 -1.46 10.99 7.64
N GLY A 281 -2.57 10.81 8.32
CA GLY A 281 -3.90 11.02 7.76
C GLY A 281 -4.77 11.90 8.63
N ILE A 282 -5.65 12.62 7.94
CA ILE A 282 -6.70 13.45 8.53
C ILE A 282 -8.03 12.88 8.08
N GLY A 283 -8.96 12.70 9.02
CA GLY A 283 -10.23 12.06 8.75
C GLY A 283 -11.42 12.69 9.41
N VAL A 284 -12.58 12.24 8.95
CA VAL A 284 -13.88 12.61 9.48
C VAL A 284 -14.68 11.35 9.76
N GLN A 285 -15.28 11.29 10.93
CA GLN A 285 -16.21 10.24 11.36
C GLN A 285 -17.66 10.74 11.28
N LEU A 286 -18.53 9.90 10.69
CA LEU A 286 -19.94 10.18 10.47
C LEU A 286 -20.83 9.17 11.19
#